data_9cc46aa66b090c75b61d2ad800586c4f
#
_entry.id   9cc46aa66b090c75b61d2ad800586c4f
#
_cell.length_a   1.000
_cell.length_b   1.000
_cell.length_c   1.000
_cell.angle_alpha   90.00
_cell.angle_beta   90.00
_cell.angle_gamma   90.00
#
_symmetry.space_group_name_H-M   'P 1'
#
loop_
_entity.id
_entity.type
_entity.pdbx_description
1 polymer ?
#
loop_
_entity_poly.entity_id
_entity_poly.type
_entity_poly.pdbx_seq_one_letter_code
_entity_poly.pdbx_strand_id
1 'polypeptide(L)'
;SSSSAASDVYKRQIFASIAAVSDIEGIERAIEDLSAQAAAPDLWDDVENAQKVTSALSYKQSELNRLRSLSSRIDDVEVMVELAEAEDEETAAELLADAERECAEIRAKLEELEVLVLLSGEYDQREAVVTIRSGAGGVDAADFAEMLLRMYLRWAEKNGYPTKVLDTSYACLLYTSDAADEED
;
A
#
# COMPACT_ATOMS: atom_id res chain seq x y z
N SER A 1 -10.58 19.48 -33.83
CA SER A 1 -11.51 18.35 -33.62
C SER A 1 -10.86 17.18 -32.86
N SER A 2 -9.59 16.91 -33.03
CA SER A 2 -8.86 15.86 -32.26
C SER A 2 -8.56 16.29 -30.81
N SER A 3 -8.20 17.54 -30.58
CA SER A 3 -7.91 18.12 -29.25
C SER A 3 -9.15 18.14 -28.35
N SER A 4 -10.33 18.46 -28.87
CA SER A 4 -11.59 18.47 -28.11
C SER A 4 -11.98 17.06 -27.62
N ALA A 5 -11.82 16.03 -28.46
CA ALA A 5 -12.14 14.65 -28.08
C ALA A 5 -11.19 14.10 -27.00
N ALA A 6 -9.90 14.45 -27.07
CA ALA A 6 -8.92 14.10 -26.02
C ALA A 6 -9.27 14.78 -24.68
N SER A 7 -9.58 16.09 -24.71
CA SER A 7 -10.02 16.85 -23.54
C SER A 7 -11.28 16.26 -22.90
N ASP A 8 -12.26 15.82 -23.70
CA ASP A 8 -13.49 15.20 -23.20
C ASP A 8 -13.24 13.81 -22.56
N VAL A 9 -12.29 13.05 -23.09
CA VAL A 9 -11.88 11.76 -22.48
C VAL A 9 -11.21 12.00 -21.14
N TYR A 10 -10.31 12.98 -21.04
CA TYR A 10 -9.66 13.35 -19.77
C TYR A 10 -10.65 13.82 -18.72
N LYS A 11 -11.56 14.73 -19.08
CA LYS A 11 -12.61 15.20 -18.16
C LYS A 11 -13.45 14.04 -17.62
N ARG A 12 -13.82 13.06 -18.43
CA ARG A 12 -14.56 11.87 -17.98
C ARG A 12 -13.75 10.98 -17.04
N GLN A 13 -12.45 10.82 -17.29
CA GLN A 13 -11.58 10.04 -16.41
C GLN A 13 -11.39 10.73 -15.06
N ILE A 14 -11.20 12.05 -15.06
CA ILE A 14 -11.13 12.86 -13.83
C ILE A 14 -12.44 12.75 -13.05
N PHE A 15 -13.60 12.86 -13.68
CA PHE A 15 -14.90 12.71 -13.03
C PHE A 15 -15.10 11.33 -12.40
N ALA A 16 -14.69 10.26 -13.08
CA ALA A 16 -14.74 8.91 -12.52
C ALA A 16 -13.82 8.75 -11.30
N SER A 17 -12.64 9.38 -11.34
CA SER A 17 -11.69 9.40 -10.22
C SER A 17 -12.21 10.20 -9.02
N ILE A 18 -12.83 11.36 -9.25
CA ILE A 18 -13.47 12.18 -8.20
C ILE A 18 -14.63 11.42 -7.55
N ALA A 19 -15.44 10.69 -8.30
CA ALA A 19 -16.52 9.88 -7.75
C ALA A 19 -16.02 8.76 -6.83
N ALA A 20 -14.85 8.18 -7.11
CA ALA A 20 -14.21 7.19 -6.25
C ALA A 20 -13.62 7.79 -4.95
N VAL A 21 -13.29 9.09 -4.94
CA VAL A 21 -12.73 9.83 -3.80
C VAL A 21 -13.82 10.53 -2.95
N SER A 22 -15.09 10.41 -3.32
CA SER A 22 -16.20 11.22 -2.77
C SER A 22 -16.58 10.95 -1.30
N ASP A 23 -15.99 9.97 -0.62
CA ASP A 23 -16.29 9.66 0.80
C ASP A 23 -15.28 10.24 1.81
N ILE A 24 -14.50 11.25 1.40
CA ILE A 24 -13.53 11.93 2.29
C ILE A 24 -14.21 12.44 3.56
N GLU A 25 -15.39 13.05 3.45
CA GLU A 25 -16.13 13.56 4.60
C GLU A 25 -16.55 12.47 5.60
N GLY A 26 -16.88 11.26 5.12
CA GLY A 26 -17.18 10.11 5.97
C GLY A 26 -15.94 9.65 6.74
N ILE A 27 -14.77 9.63 6.08
CA ILE A 27 -13.50 9.27 6.71
C ILE A 27 -13.08 10.33 7.73
N GLU A 28 -13.22 11.61 7.42
CA GLU A 28 -12.92 12.72 8.35
C GLU A 28 -13.77 12.65 9.61
N ARG A 29 -15.07 12.38 9.48
CA ARG A 29 -15.97 12.16 10.64
C ARG A 29 -15.54 10.96 11.47
N ALA A 30 -15.18 9.85 10.82
CA ALA A 30 -14.69 8.67 11.54
C ALA A 30 -13.38 8.95 12.30
N ILE A 31 -12.46 9.76 11.72
CA ILE A 31 -11.23 10.19 12.38
C ILE A 31 -11.55 11.09 13.59
N GLU A 32 -12.50 12.00 13.47
CA GLU A 32 -12.91 12.87 14.57
C GLU A 32 -13.48 12.05 15.74
N ASP A 33 -14.38 11.12 15.47
CA ASP A 33 -14.95 10.20 16.46
C ASP A 33 -13.87 9.33 17.13
N LEU A 34 -12.97 8.74 16.35
CA LEU A 34 -11.87 7.91 16.88
C LEU A 34 -10.86 8.75 17.67
N SER A 35 -10.59 9.98 17.26
CA SER A 35 -9.72 10.90 17.97
C SER A 35 -10.31 11.28 19.33
N ALA A 36 -11.61 11.51 19.39
CA ALA A 36 -12.32 11.78 20.63
C ALA A 36 -12.25 10.57 21.60
N GLN A 37 -12.42 9.35 21.08
CA GLN A 37 -12.25 8.13 21.85
C GLN A 37 -10.79 7.95 22.33
N ALA A 38 -9.81 8.24 21.46
CA ALA A 38 -8.40 8.15 21.80
C ALA A 38 -7.96 9.16 22.86
N ALA A 39 -8.65 10.29 22.98
CA ALA A 39 -8.42 11.32 23.98
C ALA A 39 -9.11 11.05 25.34
N ALA A 40 -9.94 10.00 25.44
CA ALA A 40 -10.63 9.67 26.68
C ALA A 40 -9.63 9.28 27.79
N PRO A 41 -9.76 9.85 29.02
CA PRO A 41 -8.79 9.61 30.09
C PRO A 41 -8.73 8.15 30.58
N ASP A 42 -9.82 7.41 30.40
CA ASP A 42 -10.03 6.02 30.79
C ASP A 42 -9.74 5.01 29.66
N LEU A 43 -9.30 5.49 28.49
CA LEU A 43 -9.01 4.61 27.35
C LEU A 43 -8.04 3.48 27.72
N TRP A 44 -7.00 3.78 28.48
CA TRP A 44 -5.92 2.85 28.83
C TRP A 44 -6.28 1.92 30.00
N ASP A 45 -7.44 2.05 30.59
CA ASP A 45 -7.96 1.10 31.58
C ASP A 45 -8.28 -0.26 30.93
N ASP A 46 -8.58 -0.22 29.61
CA ASP A 46 -8.71 -1.41 28.77
C ASP A 46 -7.71 -1.35 27.61
N VAL A 47 -6.57 -2.04 27.80
CA VAL A 47 -5.46 -2.05 26.84
C VAL A 47 -5.88 -2.61 25.47
N GLU A 48 -6.76 -3.61 25.44
CA GLU A 48 -7.23 -4.20 24.18
C GLU A 48 -8.08 -3.19 23.40
N ASN A 49 -8.98 -2.49 24.08
CA ASN A 49 -9.77 -1.42 23.48
C ASN A 49 -8.91 -0.25 23.03
N ALA A 50 -7.92 0.16 23.83
CA ALA A 50 -6.99 1.22 23.47
C ALA A 50 -6.21 0.90 22.18
N GLN A 51 -5.73 -0.34 22.04
CA GLN A 51 -5.05 -0.79 20.83
C GLN A 51 -5.99 -0.78 19.61
N LYS A 52 -7.24 -1.22 19.77
CA LYS A 52 -8.24 -1.18 18.68
C LYS A 52 -8.51 0.24 18.21
N VAL A 53 -8.76 1.16 19.12
CA VAL A 53 -9.05 2.56 18.81
C VAL A 53 -7.86 3.24 18.14
N THR A 54 -6.66 3.11 18.69
CA THR A 54 -5.46 3.74 18.15
C THR A 54 -5.06 3.17 16.79
N SER A 55 -5.20 1.86 16.59
CA SER A 55 -4.96 1.22 15.30
C SER A 55 -5.98 1.66 14.24
N ALA A 56 -7.26 1.71 14.60
CA ALA A 56 -8.32 2.18 13.72
C ALA A 56 -8.11 3.65 13.33
N LEU A 57 -7.72 4.51 14.28
CA LEU A 57 -7.40 5.91 14.03
C LEU A 57 -6.23 6.05 13.04
N SER A 58 -5.13 5.35 13.29
CA SER A 58 -3.95 5.37 12.42
C SER A 58 -4.28 4.88 11.00
N TYR A 59 -5.10 3.84 10.88
CA TYR A 59 -5.56 3.34 9.60
C TYR A 59 -6.39 4.37 8.84
N LYS A 60 -7.37 5.00 9.50
CA LYS A 60 -8.23 6.02 8.90
C LYS A 60 -7.45 7.28 8.50
N GLN A 61 -6.47 7.70 9.30
CA GLN A 61 -5.58 8.80 8.95
C GLN A 61 -4.73 8.49 7.70
N SER A 62 -4.21 7.26 7.61
CA SER A 62 -3.45 6.81 6.43
C SER A 62 -4.33 6.73 5.18
N GLU A 63 -5.58 6.29 5.32
CA GLU A 63 -6.58 6.27 4.25
C GLU A 63 -6.88 7.68 3.75
N LEU A 64 -7.15 8.62 4.64
CA LEU A 64 -7.39 10.02 4.31
C LEU A 64 -6.21 10.66 3.58
N ASN A 65 -4.99 10.43 4.07
CA ASN A 65 -3.78 10.98 3.44
C ASN A 65 -3.59 10.46 2.01
N ARG A 66 -3.85 9.17 1.77
CA ARG A 66 -3.81 8.59 0.41
C ARG A 66 -4.84 9.22 -0.51
N LEU A 67 -6.08 9.37 -0.04
CA LEU A 67 -7.16 9.97 -0.83
C LEU A 67 -6.90 11.46 -1.13
N ARG A 68 -6.42 12.22 -0.15
CA ARG A 68 -6.04 13.62 -0.34
C ARG A 68 -4.89 13.78 -1.34
N SER A 69 -3.89 12.90 -1.28
CA SER A 69 -2.80 12.89 -2.25
C SER A 69 -3.31 12.62 -3.67
N LEU A 70 -4.24 11.67 -3.83
CA LEU A 70 -4.86 11.39 -5.12
C LEU A 70 -5.71 12.57 -5.60
N SER A 71 -6.48 13.21 -4.72
CA SER A 71 -7.27 14.40 -5.08
C SER A 71 -6.38 15.52 -5.59
N SER A 72 -5.27 15.81 -4.88
CA SER A 72 -4.31 16.84 -5.33
C SER A 72 -3.71 16.52 -6.70
N ARG A 73 -3.37 15.25 -6.97
CA ARG A 73 -2.86 14.82 -8.28
C ARG A 73 -3.90 14.98 -9.39
N ILE A 74 -5.18 14.76 -9.09
CA ILE A 74 -6.28 15.00 -10.04
C ILE A 74 -6.41 16.49 -10.35
N ASP A 75 -6.34 17.34 -9.33
CA ASP A 75 -6.36 18.80 -9.50
C ASP A 75 -5.16 19.28 -10.35
N ASP A 76 -3.97 18.70 -10.14
CA ASP A 76 -2.77 18.99 -10.94
C ASP A 76 -2.96 18.61 -12.41
N VAL A 77 -3.61 17.46 -12.69
CA VAL A 77 -3.94 17.06 -14.08
C VAL A 77 -4.94 18.03 -14.72
N GLU A 78 -5.92 18.51 -13.97
CA GLU A 78 -6.88 19.51 -14.47
C GLU A 78 -6.17 20.80 -14.87
N VAL A 79 -5.23 21.27 -14.03
CA VAL A 79 -4.39 22.44 -14.33
C VAL A 79 -3.51 22.20 -15.55
N MET A 80 -2.90 21.01 -15.73
CA MET A 80 -2.11 20.69 -16.93
C MET A 80 -2.96 20.78 -18.22
N VAL A 81 -4.19 20.28 -18.17
CA VAL A 81 -5.12 20.33 -19.32
C VAL A 81 -5.54 21.78 -19.63
N GLU A 82 -5.85 22.58 -18.60
CA GLU A 82 -6.18 23.99 -18.77
C GLU A 82 -5.02 24.81 -19.36
N LEU A 83 -3.79 24.55 -18.88
CA LEU A 83 -2.59 25.19 -19.44
C LEU A 83 -2.37 24.81 -20.90
N ALA A 84 -2.57 23.54 -21.27
CA ALA A 84 -2.42 23.09 -22.65
C ALA A 84 -3.39 23.78 -23.62
N GLU A 85 -4.58 24.22 -23.15
CA GLU A 85 -5.53 24.97 -23.99
C GLU A 85 -5.05 26.39 -24.32
N ALA A 86 -4.12 26.96 -23.53
CA ALA A 86 -3.58 28.31 -23.66
C ALA A 86 -2.23 28.37 -24.38
N GLU A 87 -1.56 27.25 -24.60
CA GLU A 87 -0.21 27.13 -25.15
C GLU A 87 -0.22 26.84 -26.68
N ASP A 88 0.98 26.92 -27.29
CA ASP A 88 1.19 26.47 -28.65
C ASP A 88 1.06 24.95 -28.81
N GLU A 89 0.95 24.47 -30.05
CA GLU A 89 0.66 23.07 -30.38
C GLU A 89 1.74 22.10 -29.82
N GLU A 90 3.02 22.50 -29.83
CA GLU A 90 4.13 21.66 -29.36
C GLU A 90 4.10 21.54 -27.83
N THR A 91 4.02 22.65 -27.13
CA THR A 91 3.91 22.70 -25.65
C THR A 91 2.62 22.04 -25.16
N ALA A 92 1.51 22.28 -25.84
CA ALA A 92 0.23 21.64 -25.53
C ALA A 92 0.32 20.10 -25.63
N ALA A 93 1.01 19.58 -26.68
CA ALA A 93 1.17 18.14 -26.85
C ALA A 93 2.01 17.50 -25.71
N GLU A 94 3.05 18.19 -25.25
CA GLU A 94 3.86 17.73 -24.10
C GLU A 94 3.04 17.70 -22.81
N LEU A 95 2.32 18.78 -22.50
CA LEU A 95 1.46 18.87 -21.31
C LEU A 95 0.39 17.79 -21.30
N LEU A 96 -0.24 17.52 -22.44
CA LEU A 96 -1.26 16.48 -22.55
C LEU A 96 -0.65 15.08 -22.40
N ALA A 97 0.55 14.83 -22.90
CA ALA A 97 1.23 13.56 -22.70
C ALA A 97 1.60 13.32 -21.23
N ASP A 98 1.99 14.37 -20.51
CA ASP A 98 2.26 14.31 -19.08
C ASP A 98 0.98 14.05 -18.28
N ALA A 99 -0.11 14.74 -18.63
CA ALA A 99 -1.42 14.52 -18.04
C ALA A 99 -1.92 13.07 -18.27
N GLU A 100 -1.68 12.49 -19.46
CA GLU A 100 -2.01 11.08 -19.73
C GLU A 100 -1.26 10.11 -18.81
N ARG A 101 0.03 10.32 -18.63
CA ARG A 101 0.85 9.48 -17.73
C ARG A 101 0.36 9.56 -16.30
N GLU A 102 0.10 10.78 -15.83
CA GLU A 102 -0.42 11.03 -14.48
C GLU A 102 -1.79 10.37 -14.27
N CYS A 103 -2.70 10.48 -15.24
CA CYS A 103 -3.99 9.80 -15.22
C CYS A 103 -3.85 8.26 -15.14
N ALA A 104 -2.89 7.68 -15.86
CA ALA A 104 -2.65 6.25 -15.81
C ALA A 104 -2.15 5.79 -14.43
N GLU A 105 -1.26 6.57 -13.80
CA GLU A 105 -0.78 6.30 -12.45
C GLU A 105 -1.88 6.46 -11.39
N ILE A 106 -2.70 7.50 -11.49
CA ILE A 106 -3.86 7.72 -10.60
C ILE A 106 -4.82 6.53 -10.70
N ARG A 107 -5.11 6.06 -11.91
CA ARG A 107 -5.98 4.90 -12.12
C ARG A 107 -5.44 3.65 -11.46
N ALA A 108 -4.15 3.36 -11.64
CA ALA A 108 -3.52 2.22 -11.00
C ALA A 108 -3.62 2.30 -9.46
N LYS A 109 -3.47 3.49 -8.89
CA LYS A 109 -3.62 3.70 -7.45
C LYS A 109 -5.07 3.54 -6.97
N LEU A 110 -6.04 3.97 -7.76
CA LEU A 110 -7.45 3.76 -7.44
C LEU A 110 -7.82 2.27 -7.49
N GLU A 111 -7.33 1.51 -8.47
CA GLU A 111 -7.52 0.07 -8.55
C GLU A 111 -6.90 -0.65 -7.33
N GLU A 112 -5.71 -0.25 -6.87
CA GLU A 112 -5.12 -0.75 -5.62
C GLU A 112 -6.03 -0.46 -4.40
N LEU A 113 -6.62 0.74 -4.32
CA LEU A 113 -7.51 1.12 -3.23
C LEU A 113 -8.84 0.37 -3.27
N GLU A 114 -9.41 0.14 -4.46
CA GLU A 114 -10.62 -0.68 -4.62
C GLU A 114 -10.41 -2.10 -4.09
N VAL A 115 -9.26 -2.71 -4.39
CA VAL A 115 -8.90 -4.02 -3.86
C VAL A 115 -8.81 -3.99 -2.33
N LEU A 116 -8.21 -2.95 -1.74
CA LEU A 116 -8.14 -2.80 -0.28
C LEU A 116 -9.53 -2.64 0.36
N VAL A 117 -10.45 -1.94 -0.29
CA VAL A 117 -11.84 -1.79 0.19
C VAL A 117 -12.58 -3.13 0.12
N LEU A 118 -12.37 -3.91 -0.95
CA LEU A 118 -12.96 -5.25 -1.09
C LEU A 118 -12.40 -6.25 -0.07
N LEU A 119 -11.16 -6.06 0.37
CA LEU A 119 -10.49 -6.87 1.40
C LEU A 119 -10.63 -6.25 2.81
N SER A 120 -11.68 -5.47 3.06
CA SER A 120 -11.94 -4.81 4.36
C SER A 120 -12.71 -5.68 5.36
N GLY A 121 -12.48 -6.99 5.37
CA GLY A 121 -13.04 -7.92 6.35
C GLY A 121 -12.54 -7.65 7.77
N GLU A 122 -13.23 -8.19 8.77
CA GLU A 122 -12.90 -8.00 10.20
C GLU A 122 -11.45 -8.37 10.57
N TYR A 123 -10.83 -9.29 9.81
CA TYR A 123 -9.48 -9.79 10.04
C TYR A 123 -8.41 -9.17 9.15
N ASP A 124 -8.81 -8.49 8.07
CA ASP A 124 -7.87 -7.98 7.05
C ASP A 124 -7.00 -6.82 7.56
N GLN A 125 -7.43 -6.17 8.64
CA GLN A 125 -6.68 -5.09 9.31
C GLN A 125 -5.79 -5.58 10.47
N ARG A 126 -5.80 -6.90 10.76
CA ARG A 126 -5.00 -7.47 11.85
C ARG A 126 -3.57 -7.76 11.41
N GLU A 127 -2.70 -7.86 12.39
CA GLU A 127 -1.33 -8.34 12.18
C GLU A 127 -1.34 -9.76 11.63
N ALA A 128 -0.47 -10.02 10.64
CA ALA A 128 -0.30 -11.33 10.04
C ALA A 128 0.99 -11.98 10.53
N VAL A 129 0.92 -13.26 10.86
CA VAL A 129 2.10 -14.08 11.13
C VAL A 129 2.45 -14.87 9.87
N VAL A 130 3.62 -14.58 9.31
CA VAL A 130 4.13 -15.30 8.13
C VAL A 130 5.13 -16.35 8.61
N THR A 131 4.87 -17.62 8.31
CA THR A 131 5.77 -18.72 8.63
C THR A 131 6.35 -19.28 7.33
N ILE A 132 7.68 -19.25 7.21
CA ILE A 132 8.41 -19.81 6.08
C ILE A 132 9.12 -21.06 6.58
N ARG A 133 8.90 -22.19 5.92
CA ARG A 133 9.52 -23.48 6.30
C ARG A 133 10.22 -24.06 5.07
N SER A 134 11.50 -24.42 5.24
CA SER A 134 12.17 -25.21 4.24
C SER A 134 11.59 -26.64 4.21
N GLY A 135 11.27 -27.13 3.04
CA GLY A 135 10.84 -28.52 2.82
C GLY A 135 12.03 -29.49 2.77
N ALA A 136 11.76 -30.72 2.29
CA ALA A 136 12.80 -31.70 2.04
C ALA A 136 13.61 -31.29 0.80
N GLY A 137 14.78 -30.71 0.99
CA GLY A 137 15.64 -30.19 -0.08
C GLY A 137 17.05 -29.81 0.38
N GLY A 138 17.40 -30.18 1.60
CA GLY A 138 18.74 -29.90 2.15
C GLY A 138 19.06 -28.41 2.21
N VAL A 139 20.33 -28.05 1.89
CA VAL A 139 20.86 -26.68 1.95
C VAL A 139 20.11 -25.76 0.99
N ASP A 140 19.84 -26.21 -0.22
CA ASP A 140 19.18 -25.42 -1.28
C ASP A 140 17.77 -24.96 -0.81
N ALA A 141 17.03 -25.83 -0.11
CA ALA A 141 15.71 -25.47 0.41
C ALA A 141 15.81 -24.46 1.57
N ALA A 142 16.84 -24.55 2.39
CA ALA A 142 17.11 -23.58 3.45
C ALA A 142 17.50 -22.20 2.87
N ASP A 143 18.36 -22.16 1.88
CA ASP A 143 18.78 -20.93 1.18
C ASP A 143 17.58 -20.27 0.48
N PHE A 144 16.72 -21.06 -0.14
CA PHE A 144 15.48 -20.56 -0.74
C PHE A 144 14.52 -19.97 0.28
N ALA A 145 14.37 -20.61 1.45
CA ALA A 145 13.55 -20.09 2.54
C ALA A 145 14.09 -18.74 3.06
N GLU A 146 15.41 -18.60 3.19
CA GLU A 146 16.05 -17.34 3.58
C GLU A 146 15.85 -16.25 2.50
N MET A 147 15.92 -16.60 1.23
CA MET A 147 15.64 -15.69 0.11
C MET A 147 14.20 -15.18 0.18
N LEU A 148 13.22 -16.06 0.45
CA LEU A 148 11.81 -15.68 0.63
C LEU A 148 11.63 -14.76 1.84
N LEU A 149 12.28 -15.04 2.97
CA LEU A 149 12.24 -14.16 4.15
C LEU A 149 12.71 -12.75 3.79
N ARG A 150 13.86 -12.63 3.13
CA ARG A 150 14.39 -11.33 2.68
C ARG A 150 13.45 -10.63 1.71
N MET A 151 12.81 -11.37 0.80
CA MET A 151 11.83 -10.82 -0.12
C MET A 151 10.63 -10.21 0.61
N TYR A 152 10.04 -10.93 1.57
CA TYR A 152 8.89 -10.44 2.34
C TYR A 152 9.25 -9.26 3.23
N LEU A 153 10.42 -9.26 3.88
CA LEU A 153 10.87 -8.14 4.69
C LEU A 153 11.02 -6.86 3.85
N ARG A 154 11.64 -6.96 2.67
CA ARG A 154 11.79 -5.83 1.75
C ARG A 154 10.45 -5.35 1.20
N TRP A 155 9.56 -6.28 0.89
CA TRP A 155 8.22 -5.92 0.43
C TRP A 155 7.44 -5.16 1.52
N ALA A 156 7.50 -5.62 2.75
CA ALA A 156 6.85 -4.97 3.87
C ALA A 156 7.43 -3.57 4.13
N GLU A 157 8.76 -3.43 4.11
CA GLU A 157 9.45 -2.13 4.24
C GLU A 157 9.01 -1.15 3.14
N LYS A 158 8.99 -1.61 1.88
CA LYS A 158 8.56 -0.79 0.75
C LYS A 158 7.11 -0.31 0.88
N ASN A 159 6.25 -1.12 1.51
CA ASN A 159 4.83 -0.78 1.71
C ASN A 159 4.55 -0.15 3.08
N GLY A 160 5.58 0.16 3.89
CA GLY A 160 5.43 0.83 5.18
C GLY A 160 4.86 -0.04 6.29
N TYR A 161 4.90 -1.37 6.15
CA TYR A 161 4.46 -2.30 7.18
C TYR A 161 5.59 -2.54 8.21
N PRO A 162 5.37 -2.25 9.49
CA PRO A 162 6.33 -2.60 10.53
C PRO A 162 6.43 -4.13 10.64
N THR A 163 7.66 -4.65 10.63
CA THR A 163 7.91 -6.09 10.70
C THR A 163 8.75 -6.44 11.93
N LYS A 164 8.47 -7.62 12.51
CA LYS A 164 9.25 -8.19 13.59
C LYS A 164 9.50 -9.66 13.30
N VAL A 165 10.78 -10.05 13.23
CA VAL A 165 11.16 -11.47 13.17
C VAL A 165 10.98 -12.05 14.59
N LEU A 166 10.07 -13.00 14.73
CA LEU A 166 9.72 -13.60 16.01
C LEU A 166 10.69 -14.71 16.38
N ASP A 167 11.04 -15.57 15.41
CA ASP A 167 11.95 -16.69 15.59
C ASP A 167 12.62 -17.08 14.26
N THR A 168 13.84 -17.57 14.34
CA THR A 168 14.58 -18.11 13.19
C THR A 168 15.33 -19.36 13.63
N SER A 169 14.95 -20.51 13.07
CA SER A 169 15.64 -21.76 13.26
C SER A 169 16.49 -22.08 12.04
N TYR A 170 17.80 -22.11 12.23
CA TYR A 170 18.72 -22.50 11.18
C TYR A 170 18.86 -24.02 11.16
N ALA A 171 18.85 -24.64 9.97
CA ALA A 171 19.16 -26.05 9.82
C ALA A 171 20.62 -26.30 10.28
N CYS A 172 20.79 -26.99 11.40
CA CYS A 172 22.09 -27.53 11.76
C CYS A 172 22.46 -28.63 10.74
N LEU A 173 23.38 -28.34 9.84
CA LEU A 173 24.09 -29.37 9.11
C LEU A 173 24.97 -30.10 10.14
N LEU A 174 24.47 -31.22 10.65
CA LEU A 174 25.32 -32.20 11.30
C LEU A 174 26.23 -32.73 10.16
N TYR A 175 27.45 -32.21 10.10
CA TYR A 175 28.55 -32.90 9.45
C TYR A 175 28.79 -34.15 10.27
N THR A 176 28.19 -35.27 9.88
CA THR A 176 28.73 -36.56 10.19
C THR A 176 29.98 -36.68 9.30
N SER A 177 31.14 -36.27 9.84
CA SER A 177 32.40 -36.74 9.30
C SER A 177 32.38 -38.26 9.44
N ASP A 178 32.29 -38.99 8.36
CA ASP A 178 32.66 -40.38 8.31
C ASP A 178 34.15 -40.48 8.67
N ALA A 179 34.37 -40.66 9.99
CA ALA A 179 35.62 -41.21 10.48
C ALA A 179 35.54 -42.72 10.38
N ALA A 180 35.59 -43.22 9.19
CA ALA A 180 35.74 -44.66 8.93
C ALA A 180 36.66 -44.79 7.70
N ASP A 181 37.95 -44.75 7.97
CA ASP A 181 38.98 -45.48 7.18
C ASP A 181 40.34 -45.21 7.84
N GLU A 182 40.55 -45.82 9.02
CA GLU A 182 41.89 -46.23 9.45
C GLU A 182 41.80 -47.67 9.91
N GLU A 183 41.98 -48.56 8.98
CA GLU A 183 42.50 -49.90 9.29
C GLU A 183 43.69 -50.21 8.36
N ASP A 184 44.85 -50.40 9.01
CA ASP A 184 46.07 -51.10 8.65
C ASP A 184 46.97 -50.50 7.58
#